data_c82822f76e8bffb23b6c477bdf0da16d
#
_entry.id   c82822f76e8bffb23b6c477bdf0da16d
#
_cell.length_a   1.000
_cell.length_b   1.000
_cell.length_c   1.000
_cell.angle_alpha   90.00
_cell.angle_beta   90.00
_cell.angle_gamma   90.00
#
_symmetry.space_group_name_H-M   'P 1'
#
loop_
_entity.id
_entity.type
_entity.pdbx_description
1 polymer ?
#
loop_
_entity_poly.entity_id
_entity_poly.type
_entity_poly.pdbx_seq_one_letter_code
_entity_poly.pdbx_strand_id
1 'polypeptide(L)'
;MVKKQINPDTSEEFPDFGVYNDDDGYYKKYRTTECEQDAMYIIKANAPINTEAHVNAQSQLASGKVKLLKDERIAKNKLLGTVKGKNMTLEERAEYLKPFTLTSILKEEMLNLREENEGVNIILKQANRGIKKEKFSAFEYGLYYIKQEEDNKKRKKKFNAKEWMLMN
;
A
#
# COMPACT_ATOMS: atom_id res chain seq x y z
N MET A 1 18.09 22.97 6.56
CA MET A 1 19.09 21.98 6.10
C MET A 1 18.58 20.60 6.53
N VAL A 2 18.08 19.79 5.60
CA VAL A 2 17.65 18.42 5.89
C VAL A 2 18.91 17.61 6.15
N LYS A 3 19.01 16.95 7.32
CA LYS A 3 20.16 16.10 7.62
C LYS A 3 20.07 14.87 6.71
N LYS A 4 21.10 14.61 5.95
CA LYS A 4 21.25 13.35 5.20
C LYS A 4 21.11 12.18 6.14
N GLN A 5 20.27 11.22 5.77
CA GLN A 5 20.08 10.00 6.56
C GLN A 5 21.06 8.95 6.05
N ILE A 6 21.76 8.32 6.96
CA ILE A 6 22.75 7.28 6.68
C ILE A 6 22.13 5.93 7.04
N ASN A 7 22.25 4.96 6.14
CA ASN A 7 21.87 3.58 6.40
C ASN A 7 22.79 3.02 7.52
N PRO A 8 22.25 2.61 8.67
CA PRO A 8 23.07 2.15 9.79
C PRO A 8 23.85 0.87 9.48
N ASP A 9 23.40 0.05 8.53
CA ASP A 9 23.99 -1.25 8.22
C ASP A 9 25.08 -1.15 7.14
N THR A 10 24.91 -0.26 6.15
CA THR A 10 25.86 -0.13 5.01
C THR A 10 26.71 1.13 5.08
N SER A 11 26.42 2.06 5.98
CA SER A 11 27.05 3.39 6.06
C SER A 11 26.88 4.25 4.80
N GLU A 12 26.01 3.86 3.89
CA GLU A 12 25.68 4.61 2.68
C GLU A 12 24.63 5.69 2.97
N GLU A 13 24.74 6.82 2.28
CA GLU A 13 23.70 7.86 2.35
C GLU A 13 22.45 7.35 1.62
N PHE A 14 21.29 7.46 2.28
CA PHE A 14 20.03 7.25 1.57
C PHE A 14 19.85 8.37 0.54
N PRO A 15 19.49 8.03 -0.71
CA PRO A 15 19.18 9.04 -1.70
C PRO A 15 17.95 9.86 -1.25
N ASP A 16 17.98 11.14 -1.57
CA ASP A 16 16.81 11.98 -1.34
C ASP A 16 15.63 11.52 -2.20
N PHE A 17 14.47 11.38 -1.57
CA PHE A 17 13.27 10.94 -2.26
C PHE A 17 12.45 12.15 -2.76
N GLY A 18 12.24 12.21 -4.06
CA GLY A 18 11.30 13.14 -4.67
C GLY A 18 9.86 12.61 -4.61
N VAL A 19 8.91 13.52 -4.81
CA VAL A 19 7.49 13.21 -4.89
C VAL A 19 7.09 13.04 -6.35
N TYR A 20 6.57 11.86 -6.67
CA TYR A 20 6.20 11.45 -8.04
C TYR A 20 5.01 12.26 -8.60
N ASN A 21 4.03 12.57 -7.76
CA ASN A 21 2.78 13.25 -8.14
C ASN A 21 2.70 14.70 -7.61
N ASP A 22 3.81 15.44 -7.67
CA ASP A 22 3.88 16.85 -7.25
C ASP A 22 3.53 17.78 -8.41
N ASP A 23 2.30 17.67 -8.93
CA ASP A 23 1.83 18.46 -10.07
C ASP A 23 1.86 19.97 -9.78
N ASP A 24 1.55 20.35 -8.54
CA ASP A 24 1.56 21.75 -8.07
C ASP A 24 2.95 22.29 -7.75
N GLY A 25 3.96 21.42 -7.75
CA GLY A 25 5.34 21.77 -7.39
C GLY A 25 5.53 22.14 -5.91
N TYR A 26 4.57 21.81 -5.05
CA TYR A 26 4.60 22.16 -3.63
C TYR A 26 5.78 21.54 -2.89
N TYR A 27 6.14 20.31 -3.24
CA TYR A 27 7.23 19.56 -2.60
C TYR A 27 8.59 19.81 -3.25
N LYS A 28 8.65 20.46 -4.41
CA LYS A 28 9.91 20.79 -5.11
C LYS A 28 10.87 21.59 -4.22
N LYS A 29 10.33 22.44 -3.34
CA LYS A 29 11.13 23.23 -2.40
C LYS A 29 11.89 22.41 -1.34
N TYR A 30 11.48 21.17 -1.13
CA TYR A 30 12.12 20.24 -0.20
C TYR A 30 13.07 19.27 -0.91
N ARG A 31 13.07 19.29 -2.25
CA ARG A 31 13.92 18.46 -3.07
C ARG A 31 15.33 19.03 -3.03
N THR A 32 16.31 18.18 -2.75
CA THR A 32 17.72 18.58 -2.96
C THR A 32 18.09 18.40 -4.43
N THR A 33 19.15 19.08 -4.88
CA THR A 33 19.65 19.00 -6.26
C THR A 33 20.16 17.60 -6.63
N GLU A 34 20.39 16.75 -5.63
CA GLU A 34 20.92 15.40 -5.76
C GLU A 34 19.84 14.31 -5.79
N CYS A 35 18.55 14.70 -5.79
CA CYS A 35 17.45 13.75 -5.82
C CYS A 35 17.36 13.06 -7.18
N GLU A 36 17.81 11.81 -7.24
CA GLU A 36 17.85 11.04 -8.49
C GLU A 36 16.52 10.34 -8.82
N GLN A 37 15.65 10.10 -7.83
CA GLN A 37 14.41 9.35 -8.04
C GLN A 37 13.22 9.93 -7.30
N ASP A 38 12.10 10.06 -8.02
CA ASP A 38 10.80 10.32 -7.43
C ASP A 38 10.21 8.98 -6.92
N ALA A 39 10.32 8.74 -5.61
CA ALA A 39 9.94 7.48 -4.99
C ALA A 39 8.71 7.57 -4.08
N MET A 40 8.23 8.80 -3.79
CA MET A 40 7.07 9.01 -2.91
C MET A 40 5.84 9.40 -3.71
N TYR A 41 4.74 8.72 -3.45
CA TYR A 41 3.42 9.09 -3.95
C TYR A 41 2.57 9.64 -2.80
N ILE A 42 2.11 10.88 -2.92
CA ILE A 42 1.32 11.54 -1.88
C ILE A 42 -0.16 11.43 -2.17
N ILE A 43 -0.91 10.89 -1.23
CA ILE A 43 -2.36 10.85 -1.27
C ILE A 43 -2.90 11.93 -0.33
N LYS A 44 -3.50 12.99 -0.89
CA LYS A 44 -4.20 14.03 -0.13
C LYS A 44 -5.60 13.50 0.22
N ALA A 45 -5.70 12.70 1.28
CA ALA A 45 -6.94 12.05 1.70
C ALA A 45 -8.04 13.09 1.98
N ASN A 46 -9.18 12.92 1.33
CA ASN A 46 -10.43 13.64 1.54
C ASN A 46 -11.61 12.67 1.39
N ALA A 47 -12.84 13.10 1.69
CA ALA A 47 -13.99 12.22 1.67
C ALA A 47 -14.23 11.51 0.33
N PRO A 48 -14.16 12.17 -0.85
CA PRO A 48 -14.27 11.51 -2.15
C PRO A 48 -13.15 10.48 -2.41
N ILE A 49 -11.88 10.82 -2.13
CA ILE A 49 -10.74 9.90 -2.32
C ILE A 49 -10.86 8.69 -1.40
N ASN A 50 -11.25 8.90 -0.14
CA ASN A 50 -11.46 7.81 0.81
C ASN A 50 -12.58 6.86 0.33
N THR A 51 -13.68 7.43 -0.18
CA THR A 51 -14.78 6.65 -0.76
C THR A 51 -14.30 5.82 -1.96
N GLU A 52 -13.57 6.46 -2.89
CA GLU A 52 -13.04 5.76 -4.07
C GLU A 52 -12.04 4.66 -3.70
N ALA A 53 -11.14 4.93 -2.75
CA ALA A 53 -10.17 3.96 -2.26
C ALA A 53 -10.89 2.75 -1.63
N HIS A 54 -11.92 3.00 -0.81
CA HIS A 54 -12.71 1.96 -0.17
C HIS A 54 -13.45 1.09 -1.18
N VAL A 55 -14.22 1.69 -2.09
CA VAL A 55 -14.95 0.95 -3.14
C VAL A 55 -13.98 0.13 -4.01
N ASN A 56 -12.81 0.69 -4.34
CA ASN A 56 -11.78 -0.04 -5.06
C ASN A 56 -11.26 -1.24 -4.25
N ALA A 57 -10.95 -1.08 -2.97
CA ALA A 57 -10.47 -2.17 -2.12
C ALA A 57 -11.51 -3.29 -2.01
N GLN A 58 -12.78 -2.97 -1.79
CA GLN A 58 -13.88 -3.94 -1.80
C GLN A 58 -13.96 -4.68 -3.14
N SER A 59 -13.94 -3.96 -4.27
CA SER A 59 -14.02 -4.55 -5.60
C SER A 59 -12.85 -5.50 -5.90
N GLN A 60 -11.63 -5.12 -5.51
CA GLN A 60 -10.43 -5.94 -5.71
C GLN A 60 -10.46 -7.23 -4.87
N LEU A 61 -10.95 -7.15 -3.63
CA LEU A 61 -11.14 -8.31 -2.76
C LEU A 61 -12.26 -9.22 -3.28
N ALA A 62 -13.43 -8.65 -3.59
CA ALA A 62 -14.60 -9.40 -4.07
C ALA A 62 -14.33 -10.12 -5.40
N SER A 63 -13.57 -9.49 -6.30
CA SER A 63 -13.19 -10.09 -7.58
C SER A 63 -12.05 -11.13 -7.48
N GLY A 64 -11.48 -11.33 -6.28
CA GLY A 64 -10.36 -12.25 -6.05
C GLY A 64 -9.03 -11.83 -6.68
N LYS A 65 -8.92 -10.59 -7.14
CA LYS A 65 -7.66 -10.02 -7.66
C LYS A 65 -6.62 -9.86 -6.55
N VAL A 66 -7.08 -9.58 -5.34
CA VAL A 66 -6.24 -9.53 -4.14
C VAL A 66 -6.50 -10.75 -3.29
N LYS A 67 -5.43 -11.47 -2.95
CA LYS A 67 -5.47 -12.64 -2.09
C LYS A 67 -4.66 -12.36 -0.83
N LEU A 68 -5.33 -12.36 0.30
CA LEU A 68 -4.68 -12.22 1.60
C LEU A 68 -3.99 -13.53 2.00
N LEU A 69 -2.90 -13.40 2.76
CA LEU A 69 -2.19 -14.57 3.27
C LEU A 69 -3.07 -15.39 4.22
N LYS A 70 -2.68 -16.64 4.42
CA LYS A 70 -3.34 -17.52 5.38
C LYS A 70 -3.24 -17.00 6.79
N ASP A 71 -4.09 -17.51 7.67
CA ASP A 71 -4.03 -17.22 9.10
C ASP A 71 -2.67 -17.61 9.69
N GLU A 72 -2.18 -16.80 10.63
CA GLU A 72 -0.87 -17.00 11.29
C GLU A 72 -0.76 -18.38 11.93
N ARG A 73 -1.82 -18.87 12.58
CA ARG A 73 -1.83 -20.19 13.23
C ARG A 73 -1.62 -21.30 12.24
N ILE A 74 -2.25 -21.20 11.06
CA ILE A 74 -2.08 -22.18 9.98
C ILE A 74 -0.64 -22.14 9.45
N ALA A 75 -0.09 -20.94 9.24
CA ALA A 75 1.29 -20.77 8.80
C ALA A 75 2.30 -21.33 9.81
N LYS A 76 2.10 -21.04 11.10
CA LYS A 76 2.92 -21.56 12.21
C LYS A 76 2.89 -23.06 12.30
N ASN A 77 1.71 -23.66 12.25
CA ASN A 77 1.58 -25.13 12.29
C ASN A 77 2.26 -25.79 11.10
N LYS A 78 2.10 -25.21 9.90
CA LYS A 78 2.78 -25.71 8.71
C LYS A 78 4.31 -25.59 8.83
N LEU A 79 4.82 -24.46 9.32
CA LEU A 79 6.25 -24.23 9.53
C LEU A 79 6.83 -25.29 10.50
N LEU A 80 6.20 -25.44 11.67
CA LEU A 80 6.64 -26.37 12.72
C LEU A 80 6.50 -27.84 12.30
N GLY A 81 5.68 -28.16 11.31
CA GLY A 81 5.60 -29.49 10.71
C GLY A 81 6.80 -29.83 9.82
N THR A 82 7.66 -28.88 9.49
CA THR A 82 8.84 -29.08 8.64
C THR A 82 10.12 -29.24 9.47
N VAL A 83 11.09 -30.00 8.96
CA VAL A 83 12.42 -30.11 9.59
C VAL A 83 13.10 -28.73 9.68
N LYS A 84 13.02 -27.94 8.60
CA LYS A 84 13.56 -26.60 8.57
C LYS A 84 12.97 -25.70 9.68
N GLY A 85 11.65 -25.68 9.82
CA GLY A 85 10.99 -24.87 10.84
C GLY A 85 11.28 -25.29 12.28
N LYS A 86 11.52 -26.59 12.52
CA LYS A 86 11.94 -27.09 13.84
C LYS A 86 13.34 -26.60 14.24
N ASN A 87 14.22 -26.46 13.26
CA ASN A 87 15.62 -26.06 13.48
C ASN A 87 15.85 -24.53 13.46
N MET A 88 14.82 -23.74 13.08
CA MET A 88 14.89 -22.28 13.11
C MET A 88 14.96 -21.74 14.54
N THR A 89 15.72 -20.65 14.75
CA THR A 89 15.71 -19.89 16.01
C THR A 89 14.36 -19.22 16.24
N LEU A 90 14.14 -18.65 17.41
CA LEU A 90 12.93 -17.90 17.72
C LEU A 90 12.81 -16.64 16.83
N GLU A 91 13.93 -15.95 16.62
CA GLU A 91 14.02 -14.75 15.79
C GLU A 91 13.69 -15.06 14.33
N GLU A 92 14.29 -16.10 13.76
CA GLU A 92 14.03 -16.54 12.39
C GLU A 92 12.56 -16.94 12.20
N ARG A 93 11.95 -17.62 13.18
CA ARG A 93 10.51 -17.95 13.13
C ARG A 93 9.64 -16.72 13.20
N ALA A 94 9.99 -15.76 14.07
CA ALA A 94 9.25 -14.50 14.21
C ALA A 94 9.27 -13.72 12.89
N GLU A 95 10.44 -13.61 12.25
CA GLU A 95 10.56 -12.91 10.96
C GLU A 95 9.80 -13.63 9.84
N TYR A 96 9.88 -14.97 9.78
CA TYR A 96 9.08 -15.76 8.82
C TYR A 96 7.57 -15.57 9.01
N LEU A 97 7.09 -15.52 10.26
CA LEU A 97 5.66 -15.40 10.57
C LEU A 97 5.12 -13.98 10.49
N LYS A 98 5.97 -12.98 10.56
CA LYS A 98 5.61 -11.56 10.55
C LYS A 98 4.60 -11.16 9.45
N PRO A 99 4.74 -11.55 8.16
CA PRO A 99 3.74 -11.22 7.13
C PRO A 99 2.36 -11.83 7.42
N PHE A 100 2.32 -13.03 8.00
CA PHE A 100 1.06 -13.71 8.35
C PHE A 100 0.41 -13.05 9.55
N THR A 101 1.20 -12.66 10.56
CA THR A 101 0.74 -11.89 11.72
C THR A 101 0.15 -10.55 11.30
N LEU A 102 0.86 -9.81 10.45
CA LEU A 102 0.38 -8.53 9.94
C LEU A 102 -0.92 -8.69 9.13
N THR A 103 -1.03 -9.77 8.35
CA THR A 103 -2.26 -10.09 7.60
C THR A 103 -3.42 -10.47 8.53
N SER A 104 -3.16 -11.19 9.62
CA SER A 104 -4.18 -11.52 10.62
C SER A 104 -4.70 -10.24 11.30
N ILE A 105 -3.80 -9.32 11.67
CA ILE A 105 -4.20 -8.02 12.23
C ILE A 105 -5.00 -7.20 11.20
N LEU A 106 -4.58 -7.16 9.94
CA LEU A 106 -5.33 -6.50 8.87
C LEU A 106 -6.77 -7.04 8.78
N LYS A 107 -6.95 -8.37 8.80
CA LYS A 107 -8.27 -8.99 8.78
C LYS A 107 -9.12 -8.61 9.99
N GLU A 108 -8.52 -8.53 11.18
CA GLU A 108 -9.19 -8.08 12.40
C GLU A 108 -9.63 -6.62 12.29
N GLU A 109 -8.75 -5.74 11.79
CA GLU A 109 -9.10 -4.34 11.53
C GLU A 109 -10.27 -4.25 10.53
N MET A 110 -10.26 -5.03 9.42
CA MET A 110 -11.34 -5.06 8.42
C MET A 110 -12.68 -5.48 9.04
N LEU A 111 -12.69 -6.55 9.85
CA LEU A 111 -13.90 -7.05 10.51
C LEU A 111 -14.47 -6.06 11.55
N ASN A 112 -13.62 -5.16 12.06
CA ASN A 112 -14.02 -4.12 13.00
C ASN A 112 -14.59 -2.86 12.33
N LEU A 113 -14.56 -2.76 11.00
CA LEU A 113 -15.07 -1.59 10.28
C LEU A 113 -16.55 -1.73 9.94
N ARG A 114 -17.24 -0.61 10.00
CA ARG A 114 -18.64 -0.44 9.56
C ARG A 114 -18.71 0.73 8.58
N GLU A 115 -19.45 0.53 7.52
CA GLU A 115 -19.73 1.57 6.54
C GLU A 115 -20.92 2.41 7.00
N GLU A 116 -20.75 3.72 6.92
CA GLU A 116 -21.81 4.70 7.08
C GLU A 116 -21.80 5.65 5.88
N ASN A 117 -22.99 6.02 5.42
CA ASN A 117 -23.12 6.99 4.34
C ASN A 117 -23.20 8.40 4.91
N GLU A 118 -22.38 9.31 4.41
CA GLU A 118 -22.45 10.74 4.66
C GLU A 118 -22.64 11.48 3.33
N GLY A 119 -23.90 11.71 2.99
CA GLY A 119 -24.29 12.20 1.68
C GLY A 119 -23.91 11.19 0.59
N VAL A 120 -23.03 11.57 -0.33
CA VAL A 120 -22.54 10.72 -1.42
C VAL A 120 -21.25 9.95 -1.06
N ASN A 121 -20.71 10.20 0.12
CA ASN A 121 -19.45 9.61 0.56
C ASN A 121 -19.68 8.44 1.54
N ILE A 122 -18.77 7.47 1.50
CA ILE A 122 -18.71 6.37 2.46
C ILE A 122 -17.67 6.69 3.52
N ILE A 123 -18.07 6.58 4.79
CA ILE A 123 -17.20 6.74 5.94
C ILE A 123 -17.05 5.40 6.64
N LEU A 124 -15.81 5.05 6.97
CA LEU A 124 -15.51 3.84 7.73
C LEU A 124 -15.33 4.16 9.20
N LYS A 125 -16.24 3.67 10.03
CA LYS A 125 -16.18 3.77 11.49
C LYS A 125 -15.77 2.46 12.11
N GLN A 126 -15.00 2.54 13.19
CA GLN A 126 -14.60 1.40 13.99
C GLN A 126 -15.76 1.01 14.93
N ALA A 127 -16.20 -0.24 14.88
CA ALA A 127 -17.18 -0.78 15.82
C ALA A 127 -16.62 -0.81 17.26
N ASN A 128 -15.34 -1.18 17.39
CA ASN A 128 -14.58 -1.10 18.63
C ASN A 128 -13.41 -0.12 18.43
N ARG A 129 -13.42 0.99 19.16
CA ARG A 129 -12.37 2.02 19.08
C ARG A 129 -10.99 1.56 19.60
N GLY A 130 -10.93 0.48 20.37
CA GLY A 130 -9.69 -0.12 20.83
C GLY A 130 -8.90 -0.83 19.72
N ILE A 131 -9.58 -1.24 18.63
CA ILE A 131 -8.94 -1.86 17.46
C ILE A 131 -8.66 -0.76 16.44
N LYS A 132 -7.39 -0.52 16.16
CA LYS A 132 -6.95 0.49 15.18
C LYS A 132 -7.35 0.10 13.76
N LYS A 133 -7.20 1.03 12.80
CA LYS A 133 -7.45 0.79 11.37
C LYS A 133 -6.25 1.17 10.48
N GLU A 134 -5.08 1.23 11.07
CA GLU A 134 -3.86 1.74 10.40
C GLU A 134 -3.40 0.83 9.25
N LYS A 135 -3.45 -0.49 9.45
CA LYS A 135 -3.06 -1.47 8.43
C LYS A 135 -4.08 -1.54 7.30
N PHE A 136 -5.36 -1.44 7.66
CA PHE A 136 -6.41 -1.35 6.65
C PHE A 136 -6.27 -0.07 5.82
N SER A 137 -6.04 1.09 6.44
CA SER A 137 -5.84 2.34 5.70
C SER A 137 -4.61 2.28 4.78
N ALA A 138 -3.50 1.71 5.25
CA ALA A 138 -2.32 1.52 4.42
C ALA A 138 -2.60 0.57 3.22
N PHE A 139 -3.33 -0.52 3.45
CA PHE A 139 -3.74 -1.48 2.43
C PHE A 139 -4.67 -0.84 1.39
N GLU A 140 -5.68 -0.09 1.83
CA GLU A 140 -6.66 0.60 1.00
C GLU A 140 -5.98 1.64 0.09
N TYR A 141 -5.12 2.49 0.64
CA TYR A 141 -4.37 3.47 -0.15
C TYR A 141 -3.34 2.83 -1.06
N GLY A 142 -2.74 1.72 -0.68
CA GLY A 142 -1.88 0.93 -1.57
C GLY A 142 -2.63 0.43 -2.80
N LEU A 143 -3.83 -0.11 -2.63
CA LEU A 143 -4.70 -0.54 -3.73
C LEU A 143 -5.21 0.64 -4.57
N TYR A 144 -5.48 1.77 -3.95
CA TYR A 144 -5.83 3.00 -4.65
C TYR A 144 -4.70 3.46 -5.57
N TYR A 145 -3.47 3.49 -5.06
CA TYR A 145 -2.29 3.82 -5.86
C TYR A 145 -2.11 2.88 -7.06
N ILE A 146 -2.21 1.57 -6.84
CA ILE A 146 -2.12 0.56 -7.92
C ILE A 146 -3.17 0.83 -9.01
N LYS A 147 -4.42 1.14 -8.62
CA LYS A 147 -5.48 1.49 -9.57
C LYS A 147 -5.12 2.73 -10.38
N GLN A 148 -4.61 3.80 -9.75
CA GLN A 148 -4.20 5.01 -10.46
C GLN A 148 -3.11 4.71 -11.49
N GLU A 149 -2.12 3.90 -11.14
CA GLU A 149 -1.07 3.47 -12.05
C GLU A 149 -1.59 2.62 -13.23
N GLU A 150 -2.51 1.70 -12.97
CA GLU A 150 -3.16 0.90 -14.02
C GLU A 150 -3.95 1.79 -15.00
N ASP A 151 -4.70 2.75 -14.48
CA ASP A 151 -5.51 3.65 -15.29
C ASP A 151 -4.64 4.62 -16.10
N ASN A 152 -3.54 5.11 -15.54
CA ASN A 152 -2.55 5.90 -16.26
C ASN A 152 -1.90 5.11 -17.42
N LYS A 153 -1.55 3.85 -17.18
CA LYS A 153 -1.01 2.97 -18.24
C LYS A 153 -2.03 2.71 -19.35
N LYS A 154 -3.31 2.54 -19.01
CA LYS A 154 -4.39 2.37 -20.00
C LYS A 154 -4.60 3.63 -20.83
N ARG A 155 -4.56 4.82 -20.23
CA ARG A 155 -4.67 6.11 -20.93
C ARG A 155 -3.53 6.30 -21.92
N LYS A 156 -2.28 6.00 -21.52
CA LYS A 156 -1.11 6.07 -22.41
C LYS A 156 -1.23 5.13 -23.62
N LYS A 157 -1.81 3.94 -23.45
CA LYS A 157 -2.03 2.98 -24.56
C LYS A 157 -3.13 3.41 -25.54
N LYS A 158 -4.14 4.18 -25.08
CA LYS A 158 -5.24 4.64 -25.96
C LYS A 158 -4.85 5.79 -26.87
N PHE A 159 -3.72 6.46 -26.68
CA PHE A 159 -3.36 7.69 -27.38
C PHE A 159 -2.45 7.50 -28.59
N ASN A 160 -2.32 6.29 -29.13
CA ASN A 160 -1.62 6.05 -30.39
C ASN A 160 -2.51 6.04 -31.64
N ALA A 161 -3.67 6.73 -31.60
CA ALA A 161 -4.51 6.94 -32.78
C ALA A 161 -3.80 7.73 -33.89
N LYS A 162 -2.77 8.53 -33.56
CA LYS A 162 -1.94 9.22 -34.56
C LYS A 162 -1.01 8.29 -35.33
N GLU A 163 -0.47 7.26 -34.70
CA GLU A 163 0.32 6.24 -35.42
C GLU A 163 -0.56 5.43 -36.36
N TRP A 164 -1.82 5.19 -35.99
CA TRP A 164 -2.77 4.49 -36.85
C TRP A 164 -3.16 5.30 -38.09
N MET A 165 -3.25 6.64 -37.97
CA MET A 165 -3.53 7.54 -39.11
C MET A 165 -2.35 7.75 -40.05
N LEU A 166 -1.13 7.44 -39.60
CA LEU A 166 0.09 7.61 -40.44
C LEU A 166 0.52 6.29 -41.11
N MET A 167 -0.16 5.18 -40.85
CA MET A 167 0.11 3.88 -41.46
C MET A 167 -0.89 3.49 -42.58
N ASN A 168 -1.83 4.37 -42.90
CA ASN A 168 -2.71 4.29 -44.07
C ASN A 168 -2.57 5.58 -44.89
#